data_6232328bac23daa988981125954707fc
#
_entry.id   6232328bac23daa988981125954707fc
#
_cell.length_a   1.000
_cell.length_b   1.000
_cell.length_c   1.000
_cell.angle_alpha   90.00
_cell.angle_beta   90.00
_cell.angle_gamma   90.00
#
_symmetry.space_group_name_H-M   'P 1'
#
loop_
_entity.id
_entity.type
_entity.pdbx_description
1 polymer ?
#
loop_
_entity_poly.entity_id
_entity_poly.type
_entity_poly.pdbx_seq_one_letter_code
_entity_poly.pdbx_strand_id
1 'polypeptide(L)'
;MGILKKWSKRFLTGLLAFVLVIGSITITPRTTRASVYADRGAYGVGEGKKIPEHIFAPFVDIVSYVSDKDYSSAGTLSLEKIYKDTGILYYNLGFIMTTATGGITDGVIDWSWGGYSTLSEKAIDTWQIDGIKESIKYIRSKGGDVIVSIGGLNEGNFFQKTQDEDILYNSYMDVIQGYGLTRLDLDIEGGAQGKQINIANARALKRVQETTGIEIVLTLPVLPTGLTDLGLGTLEAYIENGVDVKMVNIMAMCYGNATILPGETYAGASVRAIDNTASQILSTYKNNGKSLSTSQAYEKVGVTVSIGEESASFPIWTTDYSKVVNDKAIKENIGMTSFWCLNRDCQQYGANKGITGMYEHTNVFKTFMGDNAYTIPPAGSDGDYELDGEVIKEWKKGTAYSQGDKVLYNGKIWQASWWTQGDTPGVATDNGSEPWKYLQDATGSENPTEQPTEKTTEPEITQPEKTDVKLEINGYQISTTKEGYRVIYSFEDSNSEVETVGLIYGLSVNDSDMVIESSNSAVVNYQASDAGRMDNNYGSYPMGQSYAMTMTFIKNASFYNSNISVRAYAKLKNGNYVYGNVKKIKIYDIADYLYQNALMSNNAGHIYLYDNILKIVNGSYKKIDFDFKNIIIKY
;
A
#
# COMPACT_ATOMS: atom_id res chain seq x y z
N MET A 1 35.06 73.25 33.79
CA MET A 1 35.56 71.91 34.11
C MET A 1 34.57 71.13 35.04
N GLY A 2 33.37 71.62 35.29
CA GLY A 2 32.41 71.06 36.25
C GLY A 2 31.17 70.33 35.67
N ILE A 3 30.95 70.49 34.37
CA ILE A 3 29.70 69.98 33.74
C ILE A 3 29.88 68.56 33.06
N LEU A 4 31.08 68.25 32.65
CA LEU A 4 31.39 66.99 32.00
C LEU A 4 31.47 65.74 32.95
N LYS A 5 31.68 65.96 34.28
CA LYS A 5 31.72 64.89 35.27
C LYS A 5 30.34 64.43 35.76
N LYS A 6 29.26 65.19 35.51
CA LYS A 6 27.91 64.82 35.94
C LYS A 6 27.15 63.94 34.90
N TRP A 7 27.60 63.96 33.63
CA TRP A 7 26.97 63.20 32.58
C TRP A 7 27.52 61.77 32.46
N SER A 8 28.78 61.55 32.82
CA SER A 8 29.36 60.19 32.80
C SER A 8 28.78 59.25 33.88
N LYS A 9 28.36 59.79 35.03
CA LYS A 9 27.72 58.95 36.09
C LYS A 9 26.27 58.58 35.80
N ARG A 10 25.54 59.39 35.00
CA ARG A 10 24.14 59.06 34.65
C ARG A 10 24.08 58.10 33.44
N PHE A 11 25.08 58.08 32.58
CA PHE A 11 25.14 57.13 31.49
C PHE A 11 25.58 55.75 31.94
N LEU A 12 26.44 55.66 32.95
CA LEU A 12 26.88 54.37 33.51
C LEU A 12 25.81 53.70 34.35
N THR A 13 24.97 54.46 35.06
CA THR A 13 23.84 53.91 35.83
C THR A 13 22.67 53.51 34.95
N GLY A 14 22.46 54.16 33.79
CA GLY A 14 21.46 53.75 32.81
C GLY A 14 21.84 52.46 32.08
N LEU A 15 23.15 52.32 31.76
CA LEU A 15 23.64 51.10 31.09
C LEU A 15 23.67 49.86 32.01
N LEU A 16 23.98 50.07 33.34
CA LEU A 16 23.92 48.96 34.31
C LEU A 16 22.46 48.55 34.63
N ALA A 17 21.50 49.47 34.58
CA ALA A 17 20.10 49.17 34.76
C ALA A 17 19.51 48.42 33.54
N PHE A 18 20.02 48.71 32.32
CA PHE A 18 19.57 48.04 31.11
C PHE A 18 20.15 46.61 31.00
N VAL A 19 21.39 46.40 31.46
CA VAL A 19 22.01 45.08 31.50
C VAL A 19 21.40 44.20 32.61
N LEU A 20 20.94 44.78 33.71
CA LEU A 20 20.27 44.03 34.80
C LEU A 20 18.80 43.68 34.50
N VAL A 21 18.13 44.43 33.59
CA VAL A 21 16.75 44.10 33.17
C VAL A 21 16.74 42.99 32.08
N ILE A 22 17.81 42.92 31.26
CA ILE A 22 17.94 41.81 30.28
C ILE A 22 18.35 40.50 30.97
N GLY A 23 19.01 40.56 32.14
CA GLY A 23 19.41 39.37 32.89
C GLY A 23 18.32 38.71 33.72
N SER A 24 17.09 39.25 33.72
CA SER A 24 15.96 38.71 34.53
C SER A 24 14.79 38.20 33.67
N ILE A 25 14.97 38.04 32.37
CA ILE A 25 14.09 37.15 31.61
C ILE A 25 14.55 35.74 31.98
N THR A 26 13.97 35.20 33.03
CA THR A 26 13.92 33.77 33.25
C THR A 26 13.20 33.20 32.03
N ILE A 27 13.99 32.76 31.03
CA ILE A 27 13.56 31.73 30.10
C ILE A 27 13.28 30.54 31.05
N THR A 28 12.03 30.42 31.51
CA THR A 28 11.57 29.12 31.97
C THR A 28 11.93 28.16 30.81
N PRO A 29 12.78 27.16 31.03
CA PRO A 29 12.94 26.15 30.03
C PRO A 29 11.52 25.65 29.79
N ARG A 30 10.97 25.90 28.60
CA ARG A 30 9.87 25.11 28.09
C ARG A 30 10.37 23.70 28.31
N THR A 31 9.79 22.99 29.25
CA THR A 31 10.01 21.56 29.36
C THR A 31 9.59 21.01 28.00
N THR A 32 10.55 20.93 27.12
CA THR A 32 10.39 20.19 25.89
C THR A 32 10.03 18.79 26.35
N ARG A 33 8.92 18.28 25.87
CA ARG A 33 8.49 16.87 25.96
C ARG A 33 9.50 15.92 25.29
N ALA A 34 10.79 16.31 25.27
CA ALA A 34 11.89 15.54 24.69
C ALA A 34 12.09 14.18 25.37
N SER A 35 11.41 13.91 26.49
CA SER A 35 11.55 12.65 27.20
C SER A 35 10.61 11.53 26.72
N VAL A 36 9.61 11.84 25.89
CA VAL A 36 8.66 10.81 25.39
C VAL A 36 9.20 10.11 24.14
N TYR A 37 10.15 10.72 23.45
CA TYR A 37 10.66 10.26 22.15
C TYR A 37 12.17 9.95 22.18
N ALA A 38 12.71 9.56 23.33
CA ALA A 38 14.15 9.31 23.46
C ALA A 38 14.62 8.09 22.65
N ASP A 39 13.73 7.16 22.28
CA ASP A 39 14.07 5.94 21.56
C ASP A 39 13.49 5.99 20.14
N ARG A 40 14.33 6.24 19.14
CA ARG A 40 13.99 6.01 17.74
C ARG A 40 13.62 4.53 17.55
N GLY A 41 12.49 4.28 16.85
CA GLY A 41 11.94 2.94 16.71
C GLY A 41 11.11 2.48 17.91
N ALA A 42 10.45 3.42 18.62
CA ALA A 42 9.62 3.17 19.81
C ALA A 42 8.54 2.10 19.60
N TYR A 43 8.10 1.89 18.34
CA TYR A 43 7.18 0.80 17.99
C TYR A 43 7.88 -0.55 17.81
N GLY A 44 9.13 -0.65 18.19
CA GLY A 44 9.87 -1.92 18.23
C GLY A 44 10.42 -2.39 16.89
N VAL A 45 10.55 -1.49 15.91
CA VAL A 45 11.08 -1.79 14.57
C VAL A 45 12.58 -1.46 14.41
N GLY A 46 13.19 -0.94 15.45
CA GLY A 46 14.58 -0.49 15.43
C GLY A 46 14.75 0.87 14.73
N GLU A 47 15.98 1.34 14.72
CA GLU A 47 16.36 2.62 14.13
C GLU A 47 16.52 2.49 12.61
N GLY A 48 16.00 3.45 11.85
CA GLY A 48 16.13 3.50 10.41
C GLY A 48 17.56 3.78 9.95
N LYS A 49 17.84 3.37 8.73
CA LYS A 49 19.13 3.58 8.07
C LYS A 49 19.05 4.72 7.08
N LYS A 50 20.20 5.34 6.80
CA LYS A 50 20.26 6.35 5.76
C LYS A 50 19.89 5.73 4.41
N ILE A 51 18.86 6.29 3.76
CA ILE A 51 18.45 5.90 2.42
C ILE A 51 19.37 6.59 1.40
N PRO A 52 19.84 5.88 0.35
CA PRO A 52 20.67 6.47 -0.69
C PRO A 52 20.01 7.65 -1.43
N GLU A 53 20.84 8.43 -2.12
CA GLU A 53 20.38 9.58 -2.90
C GLU A 53 19.48 9.18 -4.08
N HIS A 54 19.83 8.07 -4.75
CA HIS A 54 19.13 7.52 -5.91
C HIS A 54 18.66 6.13 -5.57
N ILE A 55 17.34 5.87 -5.64
CA ILE A 55 16.76 4.59 -5.25
C ILE A 55 15.65 4.13 -6.20
N PHE A 56 15.49 2.84 -6.29
CA PHE A 56 14.24 2.22 -6.69
C PHE A 56 13.49 1.81 -5.43
N ALA A 57 12.30 2.33 -5.23
CA ALA A 57 11.46 2.06 -4.07
C ALA A 57 9.99 1.97 -4.50
N PRO A 58 9.48 0.77 -4.86
CA PRO A 58 8.09 0.62 -5.26
C PRO A 58 7.15 0.92 -4.09
N PHE A 59 5.96 1.45 -4.39
CA PHE A 59 4.89 1.54 -3.41
C PHE A 59 4.33 0.15 -3.10
N VAL A 60 4.08 -0.06 -1.83
CA VAL A 60 3.41 -1.25 -1.28
C VAL A 60 2.12 -0.79 -0.64
N ASP A 61 0.99 -1.33 -1.09
CA ASP A 61 -0.26 -1.23 -0.35
C ASP A 61 -0.19 -2.20 0.83
N ILE A 62 0.44 -1.74 1.90
CA ILE A 62 0.73 -2.55 3.08
C ILE A 62 -0.53 -2.85 3.91
N VAL A 63 -1.63 -2.13 3.66
CA VAL A 63 -2.91 -2.32 4.36
C VAL A 63 -3.81 -3.35 3.68
N SER A 64 -3.53 -3.70 2.45
CA SER A 64 -4.25 -4.75 1.73
C SER A 64 -4.00 -6.11 2.35
N TYR A 65 -5.10 -6.84 2.57
CA TYR A 65 -5.02 -8.20 3.10
C TYR A 65 -4.45 -9.16 2.05
N VAL A 66 -3.39 -9.87 2.44
CA VAL A 66 -2.73 -10.91 1.64
C VAL A 66 -3.07 -12.27 2.22
N SER A 67 -3.82 -13.07 1.46
CA SER A 67 -4.28 -14.41 1.87
C SER A 67 -3.28 -15.53 1.55
N ASP A 68 -2.42 -15.32 0.57
CA ASP A 68 -1.36 -16.27 0.21
C ASP A 68 -0.34 -16.34 1.36
N LYS A 69 -0.20 -17.52 1.96
CA LYS A 69 0.65 -17.73 3.14
C LYS A 69 2.13 -17.48 2.88
N ASP A 70 2.59 -17.71 1.65
CA ASP A 70 3.99 -17.49 1.26
C ASP A 70 4.30 -16.00 1.12
N TYR A 71 3.29 -15.20 0.78
CA TYR A 71 3.41 -13.75 0.60
C TYR A 71 2.88 -12.95 1.78
N SER A 72 2.35 -13.60 2.81
CA SER A 72 1.70 -12.95 3.94
C SER A 72 2.60 -12.91 5.18
N SER A 73 2.79 -11.71 5.75
CA SER A 73 3.27 -11.51 7.12
C SER A 73 2.07 -11.02 7.94
N ALA A 74 1.50 -11.89 8.75
CA ALA A 74 0.31 -11.61 9.56
C ALA A 74 -0.81 -10.89 8.76
N GLY A 75 -1.06 -11.30 7.53
CA GLY A 75 -2.10 -10.73 6.66
C GLY A 75 -1.70 -9.48 5.87
N THR A 76 -0.48 -8.98 5.99
CA THR A 76 0.08 -7.91 5.14
C THR A 76 1.11 -8.47 4.17
N LEU A 77 1.49 -7.72 3.14
CA LEU A 77 2.52 -8.18 2.21
C LEU A 77 3.86 -8.35 2.91
N SER A 78 4.42 -9.56 2.82
CA SER A 78 5.71 -9.91 3.43
C SER A 78 6.87 -9.31 2.64
N LEU A 79 7.52 -8.27 3.16
CA LEU A 79 8.73 -7.73 2.54
C LEU A 79 9.92 -8.70 2.64
N GLU A 80 9.89 -9.63 3.59
CA GLU A 80 10.84 -10.73 3.65
C GLU A 80 10.78 -11.59 2.40
N LYS A 81 9.57 -12.02 2.00
CA LYS A 81 9.36 -12.82 0.78
C LYS A 81 9.78 -12.04 -0.45
N ILE A 82 9.34 -10.77 -0.57
CA ILE A 82 9.72 -9.90 -1.68
C ILE A 82 11.24 -9.74 -1.80
N TYR A 83 11.92 -9.50 -0.68
CA TYR A 83 13.38 -9.39 -0.66
C TYR A 83 14.06 -10.70 -1.10
N LYS A 84 13.59 -11.85 -0.61
CA LYS A 84 14.13 -13.16 -1.00
C LYS A 84 13.97 -13.42 -2.50
N ASP A 85 12.87 -12.95 -3.10
CA ASP A 85 12.60 -13.15 -4.53
C ASP A 85 13.34 -12.14 -5.41
N THR A 86 13.53 -10.91 -4.96
CA THR A 86 13.93 -9.78 -5.84
C THR A 86 15.21 -9.08 -5.43
N GLY A 87 15.59 -9.17 -4.15
CA GLY A 87 16.68 -8.42 -3.57
C GLY A 87 16.39 -6.95 -3.27
N ILE A 88 15.14 -6.47 -3.43
CA ILE A 88 14.79 -5.05 -3.18
C ILE A 88 15.01 -4.71 -1.72
N LEU A 89 15.65 -3.56 -1.47
CA LEU A 89 16.01 -3.07 -0.14
C LEU A 89 15.22 -1.84 0.30
N TYR A 90 14.53 -1.15 -0.61
CA TYR A 90 13.82 0.09 -0.31
C TYR A 90 12.38 0.01 -0.80
N TYR A 91 11.44 0.51 0.02
CA TYR A 91 10.00 0.44 -0.25
C TYR A 91 9.31 1.70 0.25
N ASN A 92 8.30 2.17 -0.49
CA ASN A 92 7.33 3.14 0.00
C ASN A 92 6.13 2.39 0.57
N LEU A 93 5.82 2.55 1.85
CA LEU A 93 4.69 1.88 2.49
C LEU A 93 3.47 2.80 2.52
N GLY A 94 2.43 2.47 1.81
CA GLY A 94 1.18 3.23 1.73
C GLY A 94 0.06 2.59 2.53
N PHE A 95 -0.74 3.32 3.27
CA PHE A 95 -0.56 4.72 3.68
C PHE A 95 -0.90 4.87 5.16
N ILE A 96 -0.23 5.76 5.87
CA ILE A 96 -0.74 6.25 7.14
C ILE A 96 -1.73 7.39 6.85
N MET A 97 -2.85 7.38 7.56
CA MET A 97 -3.94 8.34 7.41
C MET A 97 -4.52 8.72 8.76
N THR A 98 -5.21 9.86 8.83
CA THR A 98 -6.08 10.14 9.98
C THR A 98 -7.17 9.07 10.06
N THR A 99 -7.50 8.61 11.26
CA THR A 99 -8.60 7.65 11.40
C THR A 99 -9.94 8.31 11.07
N ALA A 100 -10.85 7.55 10.45
CA ALA A 100 -12.15 8.07 9.99
C ALA A 100 -12.99 8.67 11.13
N THR A 101 -12.88 8.11 12.34
CA THR A 101 -13.59 8.54 13.55
C THR A 101 -12.67 9.19 14.57
N GLY A 102 -11.37 9.26 14.28
CA GLY A 102 -10.36 9.73 15.21
C GLY A 102 -10.39 11.25 15.42
N GLY A 103 -9.96 11.64 16.60
CA GLY A 103 -9.81 13.01 17.03
C GLY A 103 -8.35 13.44 17.10
N ILE A 104 -8.13 14.26 18.13
CA ILE A 104 -6.80 14.67 18.58
C ILE A 104 -6.72 14.28 20.04
N THR A 105 -5.81 13.37 20.36
CA THR A 105 -5.60 12.85 21.71
C THR A 105 -4.23 13.28 22.20
N ASP A 106 -4.16 13.93 23.35
CA ASP A 106 -2.92 14.43 23.95
C ASP A 106 -2.05 15.30 23.01
N GLY A 107 -2.68 16.04 22.09
CA GLY A 107 -2.00 16.90 21.13
C GLY A 107 -1.38 16.14 19.95
N VAL A 108 -1.82 14.93 19.70
CA VAL A 108 -1.46 14.08 18.55
C VAL A 108 -2.74 13.68 17.82
N ILE A 109 -2.72 13.72 16.51
CA ILE A 109 -3.82 13.23 15.67
C ILE A 109 -3.94 11.71 15.84
N ASP A 110 -5.16 11.22 15.97
CA ASP A 110 -5.39 9.77 15.92
C ASP A 110 -5.22 9.29 14.49
N TRP A 111 -4.15 8.57 14.24
CA TRP A 111 -3.76 8.05 12.95
C TRP A 111 -3.66 6.52 12.97
N SER A 112 -3.71 5.92 11.79
CA SER A 112 -3.54 4.48 11.59
C SER A 112 -3.14 4.17 10.15
N TRP A 113 -2.71 2.96 9.90
CA TRP A 113 -2.55 2.48 8.54
C TRP A 113 -3.91 2.37 7.85
N GLY A 114 -4.03 2.97 6.66
CA GLY A 114 -5.26 3.03 5.87
C GLY A 114 -6.44 3.75 6.52
N GLY A 115 -6.23 4.47 7.63
CA GLY A 115 -7.31 5.10 8.39
C GLY A 115 -8.18 4.11 9.19
N TYR A 116 -7.81 2.82 9.22
CA TYR A 116 -8.54 1.78 9.93
C TYR A 116 -8.15 1.74 11.41
N SER A 117 -9.10 1.90 12.32
CA SER A 117 -8.83 1.87 13.78
C SER A 117 -8.19 0.56 14.25
N THR A 118 -8.45 -0.54 13.56
CA THR A 118 -7.82 -1.85 13.82
C THR A 118 -6.35 -1.91 13.38
N LEU A 119 -5.89 -0.97 12.57
CA LEU A 119 -4.50 -0.83 12.12
C LEU A 119 -3.80 0.37 12.79
N SER A 120 -4.24 0.75 13.98
CA SER A 120 -3.59 1.73 14.85
C SER A 120 -2.61 1.02 15.79
N GLU A 121 -1.46 1.65 16.08
CA GLU A 121 -0.53 1.17 17.12
C GLU A 121 -1.17 1.11 18.53
N LYS A 122 -2.34 1.72 18.69
CA LYS A 122 -3.15 1.69 19.92
C LYS A 122 -4.26 0.63 19.87
N ALA A 123 -4.34 -0.18 18.79
CA ALA A 123 -5.36 -1.22 18.67
C ALA A 123 -5.12 -2.36 19.69
N ILE A 124 -6.22 -3.00 20.12
CA ILE A 124 -6.16 -4.14 21.05
C ILE A 124 -5.64 -5.38 20.31
N ASP A 125 -6.07 -5.57 19.06
CA ASP A 125 -5.61 -6.64 18.19
C ASP A 125 -4.65 -6.05 17.14
N THR A 126 -3.38 -6.38 17.26
CA THR A 126 -2.28 -5.78 16.48
C THR A 126 -1.72 -6.71 15.41
N TRP A 127 -2.34 -7.86 15.15
CA TRP A 127 -1.74 -8.89 14.30
C TRP A 127 -1.26 -8.40 12.92
N GLN A 128 -2.02 -7.57 12.21
CA GLN A 128 -1.58 -6.98 10.94
C GLN A 128 -0.47 -5.92 11.12
N ILE A 129 -0.54 -5.13 12.19
CA ILE A 129 0.53 -4.17 12.53
C ILE A 129 1.82 -4.91 12.85
N ASP A 130 1.73 -6.05 13.54
CA ASP A 130 2.90 -6.88 13.81
C ASP A 130 3.52 -7.40 12.51
N GLY A 131 2.71 -7.76 11.51
CA GLY A 131 3.20 -8.12 10.18
C GLY A 131 3.93 -6.98 9.46
N ILE A 132 3.42 -5.74 9.55
CA ILE A 132 4.10 -4.54 9.03
C ILE A 132 5.45 -4.35 9.74
N LYS A 133 5.46 -4.43 11.08
CA LYS A 133 6.68 -4.26 11.88
C LYS A 133 7.73 -5.34 11.60
N GLU A 134 7.32 -6.58 11.45
CA GLU A 134 8.22 -7.68 11.08
C GLU A 134 8.86 -7.44 9.72
N SER A 135 8.07 -7.02 8.74
CA SER A 135 8.57 -6.64 7.42
C SER A 135 9.62 -5.52 7.49
N ILE A 136 9.37 -4.46 8.26
CA ILE A 136 10.32 -3.36 8.46
C ILE A 136 11.61 -3.86 9.12
N LYS A 137 11.50 -4.62 10.22
CA LYS A 137 12.65 -5.21 10.91
C LYS A 137 13.51 -6.05 9.98
N TYR A 138 12.85 -6.91 9.19
CA TYR A 138 13.54 -7.79 8.28
C TYR A 138 14.36 -7.00 7.25
N ILE A 139 13.75 -6.02 6.57
CA ILE A 139 14.43 -5.18 5.58
C ILE A 139 15.61 -4.43 6.21
N ARG A 140 15.45 -3.88 7.41
CA ARG A 140 16.53 -3.21 8.15
C ARG A 140 17.67 -4.16 8.51
N SER A 141 17.36 -5.43 8.82
CA SER A 141 18.39 -6.46 9.07
C SER A 141 19.24 -6.74 7.83
N LYS A 142 18.66 -6.54 6.63
CA LYS A 142 19.36 -6.73 5.34
C LYS A 142 20.08 -5.48 4.83
N GLY A 143 20.04 -4.39 5.58
CA GLY A 143 20.72 -3.14 5.22
C GLY A 143 19.84 -2.16 4.44
N GLY A 144 18.60 -2.51 4.16
CA GLY A 144 17.59 -1.65 3.56
C GLY A 144 16.82 -0.81 4.57
N ASP A 145 15.80 -0.12 4.10
CA ASP A 145 14.85 0.63 4.93
C ASP A 145 13.53 0.86 4.18
N VAL A 146 12.58 1.45 4.88
CA VAL A 146 11.28 1.83 4.35
C VAL A 146 11.06 3.33 4.43
N ILE A 147 10.26 3.84 3.50
CA ILE A 147 9.72 5.20 3.49
C ILE A 147 8.24 5.04 3.82
N VAL A 148 7.77 5.67 4.88
CA VAL A 148 6.34 5.68 5.19
C VAL A 148 5.70 6.83 4.44
N SER A 149 4.60 6.55 3.74
CA SER A 149 3.80 7.53 3.02
C SER A 149 2.54 7.89 3.81
N ILE A 150 2.29 9.18 3.98
CA ILE A 150 1.12 9.72 4.69
C ILE A 150 0.21 10.41 3.67
N GLY A 151 -1.07 10.01 3.62
CA GLY A 151 -2.07 10.56 2.73
C GLY A 151 -2.67 9.54 1.77
N GLY A 152 -2.60 9.81 0.47
CA GLY A 152 -3.19 9.01 -0.61
C GLY A 152 -4.55 9.51 -1.07
N LEU A 153 -5.11 8.84 -2.09
CA LEU A 153 -6.33 9.24 -2.81
C LEU A 153 -7.56 9.43 -1.91
N ASN A 154 -7.67 8.66 -0.84
CA ASN A 154 -8.84 8.71 0.05
C ASN A 154 -8.80 9.89 1.04
N GLU A 155 -7.89 10.84 0.84
CA GLU A 155 -7.60 11.92 1.78
C GLU A 155 -7.06 11.37 3.13
N GLY A 156 -6.92 12.21 4.14
CA GLY A 156 -6.43 11.74 5.45
C GLY A 156 -5.03 12.23 5.77
N ASN A 157 -4.53 13.20 5.01
CA ASN A 157 -3.35 13.97 5.41
C ASN A 157 -3.61 14.68 6.75
N PHE A 158 -2.63 14.72 7.62
CA PHE A 158 -2.76 15.30 8.96
C PHE A 158 -3.21 16.76 8.94
N PHE A 159 -2.71 17.55 7.98
CA PHE A 159 -3.07 18.96 7.84
C PHE A 159 -4.50 19.22 7.31
N GLN A 160 -5.17 18.21 6.77
CA GLN A 160 -6.60 18.29 6.48
C GLN A 160 -7.44 18.19 7.76
N LYS A 161 -6.91 17.54 8.81
CA LYS A 161 -7.57 17.39 10.11
C LYS A 161 -7.43 18.65 10.97
N THR A 162 -6.28 19.30 10.92
CA THR A 162 -5.98 20.50 11.69
C THR A 162 -4.92 21.35 11.01
N GLN A 163 -4.96 22.68 11.27
CA GLN A 163 -3.92 23.64 10.87
C GLN A 163 -3.09 24.12 12.08
N ASP A 164 -3.23 23.46 13.23
CA ASP A 164 -2.40 23.73 14.40
C ASP A 164 -1.00 23.14 14.22
N GLU A 165 0.00 24.00 14.13
CA GLU A 165 1.39 23.63 13.85
C GLU A 165 2.00 22.75 14.96
N ASP A 166 1.59 22.89 16.23
CA ASP A 166 2.10 22.08 17.33
C ASP A 166 1.51 20.66 17.28
N ILE A 167 0.23 20.53 16.95
CA ILE A 167 -0.43 19.23 16.79
C ILE A 167 0.14 18.50 15.57
N LEU A 168 0.34 19.19 14.45
CA LEU A 168 0.97 18.63 13.27
C LEU A 168 2.39 18.15 13.57
N TYR A 169 3.20 19.01 14.22
CA TYR A 169 4.55 18.65 14.63
C TYR A 169 4.57 17.38 15.48
N ASN A 170 3.74 17.32 16.54
CA ASN A 170 3.67 16.17 17.44
C ASN A 170 3.25 14.89 16.69
N SER A 171 2.30 15.00 15.76
CA SER A 171 1.79 13.85 15.00
C SER A 171 2.83 13.29 14.06
N TYR A 172 3.59 14.15 13.35
CA TYR A 172 4.71 13.69 12.53
C TYR A 172 5.83 13.11 13.38
N MET A 173 6.13 13.70 14.53
CA MET A 173 7.14 13.18 15.45
C MET A 173 6.76 11.79 15.98
N ASP A 174 5.48 11.55 16.28
CA ASP A 174 4.98 10.25 16.72
C ASP A 174 5.24 9.15 15.66
N VAL A 175 4.90 9.41 14.40
CA VAL A 175 5.16 8.46 13.30
C VAL A 175 6.67 8.27 13.07
N ILE A 176 7.41 9.37 12.95
CA ILE A 176 8.84 9.35 12.60
C ILE A 176 9.66 8.64 13.66
N GLN A 177 9.43 8.95 14.91
CA GLN A 177 10.17 8.33 16.02
C GLN A 177 9.66 6.93 16.32
N GLY A 178 8.34 6.72 16.25
CA GLY A 178 7.74 5.40 16.41
C GLY A 178 8.31 4.36 15.46
N TYR A 179 8.38 4.69 14.19
CA TYR A 179 8.95 3.82 13.16
C TYR A 179 10.45 4.06 12.90
N GLY A 180 11.09 5.01 13.59
CA GLY A 180 12.52 5.28 13.43
C GLY A 180 12.90 5.74 12.03
N LEU A 181 12.08 6.56 11.37
CA LEU A 181 12.23 6.92 9.96
C LEU A 181 13.39 7.89 9.73
N THR A 182 14.05 7.74 8.57
CA THR A 182 15.05 8.70 8.05
C THR A 182 14.54 9.48 6.83
N ARG A 183 13.48 8.97 6.18
CA ARG A 183 12.78 9.63 5.06
C ARG A 183 11.27 9.43 5.24
N LEU A 184 10.50 10.50 5.02
CA LEU A 184 9.05 10.53 5.09
C LEU A 184 8.51 10.98 3.74
N ASP A 185 7.48 10.32 3.25
CA ASP A 185 6.73 10.72 2.07
C ASP A 185 5.36 11.29 2.47
N LEU A 186 4.94 12.32 1.75
CA LEU A 186 3.61 12.91 1.84
C LEU A 186 2.92 12.75 0.49
N ASP A 187 1.93 11.90 0.44
CA ASP A 187 1.09 11.70 -0.74
C ASP A 187 -0.09 12.67 -0.70
N ILE A 188 0.05 13.77 -1.46
CA ILE A 188 -0.84 14.94 -1.39
C ILE A 188 -1.69 15.00 -2.65
N GLU A 189 -2.91 14.50 -2.55
CA GLU A 189 -3.85 14.39 -3.66
C GLU A 189 -5.12 15.24 -3.47
N GLY A 190 -5.89 15.40 -4.53
CA GLY A 190 -7.23 16.00 -4.48
C GLY A 190 -7.28 17.32 -3.73
N GLY A 191 -8.15 17.40 -2.74
CA GLY A 191 -8.38 18.58 -1.89
C GLY A 191 -7.23 18.93 -0.93
N ALA A 192 -6.24 18.06 -0.78
CA ALA A 192 -5.04 18.33 0.01
C ALA A 192 -4.01 19.19 -0.72
N GLN A 193 -4.11 19.32 -2.05
CA GLN A 193 -3.21 20.14 -2.84
C GLN A 193 -3.49 21.64 -2.70
N GLY A 194 -2.48 22.45 -2.98
CA GLY A 194 -2.55 23.91 -3.04
C GLY A 194 -1.75 24.60 -1.95
N LYS A 195 -1.34 25.82 -2.23
CA LYS A 195 -0.42 26.58 -1.37
C LYS A 195 -0.99 26.85 0.02
N GLN A 196 -2.19 27.39 0.07
CA GLN A 196 -2.76 27.89 1.32
C GLN A 196 -2.96 26.81 2.39
N ILE A 197 -3.48 25.63 2.01
CA ILE A 197 -3.75 24.53 2.94
C ILE A 197 -2.45 23.88 3.44
N ASN A 198 -1.34 24.04 2.72
CA ASN A 198 -0.06 23.42 3.05
C ASN A 198 0.89 24.35 3.87
N ILE A 199 0.55 25.62 4.14
CA ILE A 199 1.44 26.55 4.86
C ILE A 199 1.73 26.08 6.28
N ALA A 200 0.70 25.79 7.08
CA ALA A 200 0.90 25.33 8.46
C ALA A 200 1.62 23.98 8.51
N ASN A 201 1.30 23.09 7.56
CA ASN A 201 1.97 21.80 7.42
C ASN A 201 3.47 21.97 7.12
N ALA A 202 3.82 22.84 6.18
CA ALA A 202 5.20 23.13 5.83
C ALA A 202 5.99 23.68 7.04
N ARG A 203 5.38 24.57 7.86
CA ARG A 203 6.02 25.10 9.07
C ARG A 203 6.22 24.03 10.14
N ALA A 204 5.23 23.17 10.34
CA ALA A 204 5.36 22.05 11.26
C ALA A 204 6.48 21.09 10.80
N LEU A 205 6.51 20.72 9.52
CA LEU A 205 7.55 19.84 8.96
C LEU A 205 8.94 20.47 8.93
N LYS A 206 9.03 21.79 8.76
CA LYS A 206 10.31 22.48 8.94
C LYS A 206 10.87 22.28 10.34
N ARG A 207 10.04 22.41 11.36
CA ARG A 207 10.42 22.15 12.77
C ARG A 207 10.79 20.68 12.99
N VAL A 208 10.03 19.75 12.40
CA VAL A 208 10.32 18.31 12.44
C VAL A 208 11.69 18.03 11.84
N GLN A 209 11.96 18.61 10.68
CA GLN A 209 13.21 18.46 9.96
C GLN A 209 14.40 19.03 10.76
N GLU A 210 14.25 20.17 11.41
CA GLU A 210 15.25 20.77 12.29
C GLU A 210 15.53 19.90 13.53
N THR A 211 14.53 19.19 14.02
CA THR A 211 14.66 18.32 15.19
C THR A 211 15.27 16.96 14.87
N THR A 212 14.92 16.37 13.73
CA THR A 212 15.22 14.98 13.41
C THR A 212 16.24 14.80 12.29
N GLY A 213 16.39 15.80 11.42
CA GLY A 213 17.17 15.68 10.19
C GLY A 213 16.48 14.82 9.11
N ILE A 214 15.19 14.53 9.25
CA ILE A 214 14.47 13.68 8.31
C ILE A 214 14.41 14.29 6.90
N GLU A 215 14.52 13.46 5.89
CA GLU A 215 14.28 13.83 4.50
C GLU A 215 12.79 13.82 4.19
N ILE A 216 12.28 14.87 3.53
CA ILE A 216 10.87 15.04 3.17
C ILE A 216 10.69 14.88 1.67
N VAL A 217 9.85 13.92 1.27
CA VAL A 217 9.40 13.70 -0.11
C VAL A 217 7.97 14.20 -0.24
N LEU A 218 7.65 14.82 -1.37
CA LEU A 218 6.29 15.22 -1.74
C LEU A 218 5.86 14.38 -2.95
N THR A 219 4.91 13.49 -2.76
CA THR A 219 4.28 12.73 -3.84
C THR A 219 3.06 13.52 -4.33
N LEU A 220 3.09 13.93 -5.60
CA LEU A 220 2.12 14.87 -6.17
C LEU A 220 1.56 14.39 -7.51
N PRO A 221 0.25 14.59 -7.77
CA PRO A 221 -0.32 14.42 -9.10
C PRO A 221 0.33 15.33 -10.12
N VAL A 222 0.51 14.82 -11.32
CA VAL A 222 1.17 15.53 -12.42
C VAL A 222 0.41 15.35 -13.73
N LEU A 223 0.57 16.29 -14.64
CA LEU A 223 0.23 16.14 -16.05
C LEU A 223 1.53 15.99 -16.87
N PRO A 224 1.46 15.55 -18.14
CA PRO A 224 2.63 15.54 -19.00
C PRO A 224 3.30 16.93 -19.16
N THR A 225 2.59 18.01 -18.84
CA THR A 225 3.09 19.38 -18.81
C THR A 225 3.78 19.78 -17.50
N GLY A 226 3.91 18.87 -16.55
CA GLY A 226 4.47 19.08 -15.21
C GLY A 226 3.38 19.17 -14.14
N LEU A 227 3.76 19.64 -12.94
CA LEU A 227 2.85 19.90 -11.84
C LEU A 227 1.74 20.86 -12.28
N THR A 228 0.52 20.58 -11.85
CA THR A 228 -0.61 21.51 -12.00
C THR A 228 -0.38 22.77 -11.14
N ASP A 229 -1.21 23.81 -11.32
CA ASP A 229 -1.13 25.03 -10.48
C ASP A 229 -1.27 24.69 -8.98
N LEU A 230 -2.12 23.71 -8.63
CA LEU A 230 -2.28 23.25 -7.24
C LEU A 230 -1.02 22.51 -6.75
N GLY A 231 -0.47 21.60 -7.56
CA GLY A 231 0.76 20.90 -7.23
C GLY A 231 1.96 21.84 -7.09
N LEU A 232 2.07 22.82 -7.99
CA LEU A 232 3.10 23.84 -7.93
C LEU A 232 2.95 24.73 -6.69
N GLY A 233 1.72 25.17 -6.39
CA GLY A 233 1.43 25.91 -5.16
C GLY A 233 1.74 25.11 -3.89
N THR A 234 1.52 23.78 -3.91
CA THR A 234 1.95 22.89 -2.81
C THR A 234 3.46 22.95 -2.65
N LEU A 235 4.24 22.71 -3.71
CA LEU A 235 5.70 22.77 -3.65
C LEU A 235 6.21 24.13 -3.15
N GLU A 236 5.61 25.25 -3.63
CA GLU A 236 5.94 26.61 -3.19
C GLU A 236 5.74 26.77 -1.68
N ALA A 237 4.62 26.25 -1.12
CA ALA A 237 4.36 26.36 0.31
C ALA A 237 5.49 25.77 1.16
N TYR A 238 6.04 24.62 0.76
CA TYR A 238 7.14 23.99 1.48
C TYR A 238 8.46 24.75 1.32
N ILE A 239 8.81 25.15 0.10
CA ILE A 239 10.08 25.86 -0.16
C ILE A 239 10.10 27.24 0.50
N GLU A 240 8.99 28.00 0.44
CA GLU A 240 8.87 29.33 1.04
C GLU A 240 8.93 29.28 2.58
N ASN A 241 8.41 28.22 3.20
CA ASN A 241 8.48 28.04 4.64
C ASN A 241 9.76 27.29 5.09
N GLY A 242 10.75 27.15 4.20
CA GLY A 242 12.09 26.72 4.54
C GLY A 242 12.30 25.22 4.67
N VAL A 243 11.32 24.40 4.27
CA VAL A 243 11.52 22.94 4.20
C VAL A 243 12.56 22.63 3.14
N ASP A 244 13.54 21.80 3.48
CA ASP A 244 14.42 21.20 2.49
C ASP A 244 13.71 20.00 1.88
N VAL A 245 13.02 20.25 0.77
CA VAL A 245 12.33 19.20 0.02
C VAL A 245 13.38 18.31 -0.63
N LYS A 246 13.48 17.07 -0.17
CA LYS A 246 14.41 16.08 -0.74
C LYS A 246 14.06 15.82 -2.18
N MET A 247 12.76 15.62 -2.46
CA MET A 247 12.29 15.14 -3.75
C MET A 247 10.82 15.50 -3.96
N VAL A 248 10.45 15.76 -5.20
CA VAL A 248 9.08 15.78 -5.70
C VAL A 248 8.88 14.50 -6.49
N ASN A 249 8.20 13.54 -5.90
CA ASN A 249 7.84 12.28 -6.54
C ASN A 249 6.56 12.49 -7.34
N ILE A 250 6.63 12.44 -8.65
CA ILE A 250 5.47 12.70 -9.51
C ILE A 250 4.68 11.41 -9.76
N MET A 251 3.36 11.50 -9.61
CA MET A 251 2.44 10.42 -9.99
C MET A 251 2.21 10.47 -11.51
N ALA A 252 3.15 9.88 -12.27
CA ALA A 252 3.13 9.85 -13.73
C ALA A 252 2.14 8.79 -14.25
N MET A 253 0.86 9.00 -13.93
CA MET A 253 -0.24 8.07 -14.18
C MET A 253 -1.56 8.81 -14.39
N CYS A 254 -2.58 8.12 -14.90
CA CYS A 254 -3.97 8.57 -15.01
C CYS A 254 -4.15 9.87 -15.81
N TYR A 255 -3.31 10.12 -16.82
CA TYR A 255 -3.47 11.26 -17.69
C TYR A 255 -4.71 11.14 -18.58
N GLY A 256 -5.45 12.22 -18.74
CA GLY A 256 -6.49 12.27 -19.74
C GLY A 256 -5.92 12.23 -21.17
N ASN A 257 -6.60 11.56 -22.09
CA ASN A 257 -6.16 11.40 -23.49
C ASN A 257 -5.84 12.74 -24.17
N ALA A 258 -6.52 13.82 -23.79
CA ALA A 258 -6.29 15.16 -24.32
C ALA A 258 -4.92 15.75 -23.99
N THR A 259 -4.21 15.20 -23.02
CA THR A 259 -2.87 15.66 -22.60
C THR A 259 -1.72 14.94 -23.30
N ILE A 260 -2.03 13.84 -24.03
CA ILE A 260 -1.07 13.07 -24.82
C ILE A 260 -0.95 13.71 -26.20
N LEU A 261 0.26 13.97 -26.65
CA LEU A 261 0.51 14.59 -27.95
C LEU A 261 0.26 13.58 -29.09
N PRO A 262 -0.13 14.04 -30.30
CA PRO A 262 -0.27 13.17 -31.45
C PRO A 262 1.00 12.34 -31.72
N GLY A 263 0.86 11.02 -31.71
CA GLY A 263 1.98 10.07 -31.91
C GLY A 263 2.87 9.83 -30.67
N GLU A 264 2.57 10.48 -29.55
CA GLU A 264 3.25 10.23 -28.27
C GLU A 264 2.71 8.96 -27.61
N THR A 265 3.59 8.14 -27.04
CA THR A 265 3.18 7.02 -26.19
C THR A 265 2.86 7.52 -24.77
N TYR A 266 2.14 6.72 -24.00
CA TYR A 266 1.83 7.04 -22.60
C TYR A 266 3.12 7.16 -21.75
N ALA A 267 4.12 6.32 -22.01
CA ALA A 267 5.45 6.43 -21.41
C ALA A 267 6.20 7.70 -21.86
N GLY A 268 6.06 8.10 -23.13
CA GLY A 268 6.60 9.37 -23.64
C GLY A 268 6.03 10.57 -22.92
N ALA A 269 4.73 10.58 -22.66
CA ALA A 269 4.07 11.59 -21.85
C ALA A 269 4.62 11.66 -20.41
N SER A 270 4.91 10.49 -19.81
CA SER A 270 5.53 10.41 -18.47
C SER A 270 6.98 10.93 -18.47
N VAL A 271 7.75 10.66 -19.52
CA VAL A 271 9.08 11.25 -19.72
C VAL A 271 8.99 12.78 -19.80
N ARG A 272 8.03 13.30 -20.54
CA ARG A 272 7.78 14.73 -20.65
C ARG A 272 7.36 15.34 -19.32
N ALA A 273 6.61 14.63 -18.49
CA ALA A 273 6.26 15.05 -17.13
C ALA A 273 7.51 15.19 -16.23
N ILE A 274 8.48 14.28 -16.33
CA ILE A 274 9.76 14.36 -15.61
C ILE A 274 10.49 15.65 -15.99
N ASP A 275 10.65 15.94 -17.30
CA ASP A 275 11.38 17.11 -17.80
C ASP A 275 10.74 18.43 -17.37
N ASN A 276 9.42 18.50 -17.49
CA ASN A 276 8.67 19.70 -17.11
C ASN A 276 8.70 19.91 -15.59
N THR A 277 8.60 18.87 -14.79
CA THR A 277 8.69 18.98 -13.33
C THR A 277 10.10 19.42 -12.90
N ALA A 278 11.17 18.88 -13.47
CA ALA A 278 12.52 19.33 -13.20
C ALA A 278 12.68 20.84 -13.50
N SER A 279 12.12 21.31 -14.61
CA SER A 279 12.11 22.72 -14.98
C SER A 279 11.32 23.60 -14.00
N GLN A 280 10.17 23.09 -13.51
CA GLN A 280 9.36 23.77 -12.50
C GLN A 280 10.07 23.84 -11.14
N ILE A 281 10.72 22.77 -10.70
CA ILE A 281 11.55 22.74 -9.49
C ILE A 281 12.65 23.80 -9.60
N LEU A 282 13.41 23.81 -10.70
CA LEU A 282 14.46 24.79 -10.95
C LEU A 282 13.95 26.22 -10.82
N SER A 283 12.80 26.51 -11.44
CA SER A 283 12.18 27.84 -11.43
C SER A 283 11.67 28.20 -10.04
N THR A 284 11.03 27.29 -9.32
CA THR A 284 10.51 27.54 -7.98
C THR A 284 11.63 27.82 -6.98
N TYR A 285 12.72 27.05 -7.01
CA TYR A 285 13.88 27.32 -6.17
C TYR A 285 14.52 28.67 -6.48
N LYS A 286 14.67 29.00 -7.77
CA LYS A 286 15.20 30.32 -8.20
C LYS A 286 14.33 31.47 -7.72
N ASN A 287 13.01 31.37 -7.84
CA ASN A 287 12.06 32.38 -7.38
C ASN A 287 12.12 32.59 -5.85
N ASN A 288 12.55 31.57 -5.12
CA ASN A 288 12.78 31.63 -3.68
C ASN A 288 14.25 31.93 -3.28
N GLY A 289 15.02 32.49 -4.18
CA GLY A 289 16.39 32.93 -3.91
C GLY A 289 17.41 31.81 -3.75
N LYS A 290 17.05 30.57 -4.13
CA LYS A 290 17.92 29.40 -4.08
C LYS A 290 18.35 29.00 -5.50
N SER A 291 19.63 28.68 -5.70
CA SER A 291 20.13 28.23 -7.00
C SER A 291 20.30 26.72 -7.04
N LEU A 292 19.75 26.10 -8.08
CA LEU A 292 20.01 24.71 -8.44
C LEU A 292 20.63 24.69 -9.84
N SER A 293 21.52 23.73 -10.10
CA SER A 293 21.85 23.32 -11.46
C SER A 293 20.72 22.48 -12.06
N THR A 294 20.72 22.31 -13.38
CA THR A 294 19.76 21.44 -14.05
C THR A 294 19.85 19.99 -13.53
N SER A 295 21.07 19.47 -13.31
CA SER A 295 21.28 18.16 -12.71
C SER A 295 20.64 18.04 -11.32
N GLN A 296 20.88 19.02 -10.44
CA GLN A 296 20.29 19.06 -9.11
C GLN A 296 18.74 19.13 -9.14
N ALA A 297 18.18 19.78 -10.17
CA ALA A 297 16.72 19.79 -10.33
C ALA A 297 16.18 18.41 -10.71
N TYR A 298 16.88 17.66 -11.58
CA TYR A 298 16.53 16.27 -11.88
C TYR A 298 16.72 15.34 -10.67
N GLU A 299 17.79 15.49 -9.90
CA GLU A 299 18.02 14.74 -8.65
C GLU A 299 16.88 14.93 -7.63
N LYS A 300 16.15 16.05 -7.72
CA LYS A 300 14.95 16.30 -6.91
C LYS A 300 13.65 15.77 -7.55
N VAL A 301 13.68 15.06 -8.66
CA VAL A 301 12.52 14.39 -9.24
C VAL A 301 12.51 12.93 -8.83
N GLY A 302 11.40 12.44 -8.31
CA GLY A 302 11.03 11.03 -8.27
C GLY A 302 9.92 10.76 -9.28
N VAL A 303 9.78 9.54 -9.75
CA VAL A 303 8.69 9.15 -10.65
C VAL A 303 8.04 7.86 -10.19
N THR A 304 6.72 7.91 -10.01
CA THR A 304 5.86 6.75 -9.72
C THR A 304 4.88 6.57 -10.87
N VAL A 305 4.92 5.42 -11.51
CA VAL A 305 3.97 5.04 -12.57
C VAL A 305 2.96 4.03 -12.04
N SER A 306 1.76 3.92 -12.66
CA SER A 306 0.80 2.86 -12.32
C SER A 306 0.95 1.71 -13.30
N ILE A 307 1.37 0.54 -12.82
CA ILE A 307 1.67 -0.63 -13.64
C ILE A 307 0.42 -1.46 -13.95
N GLY A 308 0.40 -2.08 -15.13
CA GLY A 308 -0.75 -2.86 -15.59
C GLY A 308 -1.97 -1.99 -15.93
N GLU A 309 -3.16 -2.52 -15.65
CA GLU A 309 -4.43 -1.80 -15.85
C GLU A 309 -4.83 -1.06 -14.58
N GLU A 310 -4.82 0.28 -14.62
CA GLU A 310 -5.38 1.09 -13.53
C GLU A 310 -6.92 1.13 -13.62
N SER A 311 -7.42 1.41 -14.81
CA SER A 311 -8.83 1.27 -15.16
C SER A 311 -8.98 1.19 -16.69
N ALA A 312 -10.15 0.76 -17.16
CA ALA A 312 -10.45 0.69 -18.59
C ALA A 312 -10.37 2.05 -19.32
N SER A 313 -10.30 3.16 -18.59
CA SER A 313 -10.20 4.51 -19.15
C SER A 313 -8.76 4.91 -19.52
N PHE A 314 -7.77 4.17 -19.09
CA PHE A 314 -6.36 4.47 -19.30
C PHE A 314 -5.67 3.35 -20.09
N PRO A 315 -4.61 3.66 -20.86
CA PRO A 315 -3.79 2.64 -21.48
C PRO A 315 -3.19 1.68 -20.44
N ILE A 316 -3.11 0.40 -20.79
CA ILE A 316 -2.41 -0.59 -19.96
C ILE A 316 -0.92 -0.24 -19.93
N TRP A 317 -0.36 -0.15 -18.73
CA TRP A 317 1.06 0.12 -18.55
C TRP A 317 1.87 -1.18 -18.67
N THR A 318 2.64 -1.29 -19.72
CA THR A 318 3.47 -2.47 -20.01
C THR A 318 4.90 -2.33 -19.48
N THR A 319 5.65 -3.42 -19.49
CA THR A 319 7.09 -3.43 -19.17
C THR A 319 7.91 -2.58 -20.15
N ASP A 320 7.50 -2.49 -21.43
CA ASP A 320 8.14 -1.59 -22.40
C ASP A 320 7.98 -0.13 -21.99
N TYR A 321 6.82 0.27 -21.45
CA TYR A 321 6.61 1.60 -20.92
C TYR A 321 7.48 1.86 -19.67
N SER A 322 7.57 0.87 -18.78
CA SER A 322 8.47 0.94 -17.62
C SER A 322 9.93 1.12 -18.03
N LYS A 323 10.36 0.40 -19.08
CA LYS A 323 11.71 0.53 -19.62
C LYS A 323 11.99 1.94 -20.13
N VAL A 324 11.08 2.54 -20.90
CA VAL A 324 11.23 3.92 -21.42
C VAL A 324 11.41 4.93 -20.27
N VAL A 325 10.60 4.82 -19.21
CA VAL A 325 10.71 5.73 -18.06
C VAL A 325 11.97 5.46 -17.26
N ASN A 326 12.34 4.19 -17.06
CA ASN A 326 13.56 3.82 -16.33
C ASN A 326 14.84 4.26 -17.07
N ASP A 327 14.90 4.11 -18.40
CA ASP A 327 16.02 4.59 -19.20
C ASP A 327 16.18 6.11 -19.11
N LYS A 328 15.06 6.88 -19.08
CA LYS A 328 15.05 8.31 -18.83
C LYS A 328 15.56 8.63 -17.44
N ALA A 329 15.08 7.92 -16.43
CA ALA A 329 15.47 8.10 -15.04
C ALA A 329 16.99 7.89 -14.84
N ILE A 330 17.54 6.82 -15.42
CA ILE A 330 18.99 6.54 -15.39
C ILE A 330 19.76 7.66 -16.10
N LYS A 331 19.32 8.06 -17.28
CA LYS A 331 20.01 9.09 -18.08
C LYS A 331 20.12 10.43 -17.35
N GLU A 332 19.05 10.87 -16.72
CA GLU A 332 19.01 12.17 -16.02
C GLU A 332 19.44 12.08 -14.56
N ASN A 333 19.69 10.87 -14.05
CA ASN A 333 20.07 10.60 -12.68
C ASN A 333 19.06 11.17 -11.67
N ILE A 334 17.76 10.86 -11.85
CA ILE A 334 16.71 11.35 -10.95
C ILE A 334 16.83 10.72 -9.56
N GLY A 335 16.12 11.24 -8.56
CA GLY A 335 16.25 10.78 -7.18
C GLY A 335 15.60 9.43 -6.89
N MET A 336 14.48 9.11 -7.56
CA MET A 336 13.76 7.85 -7.31
C MET A 336 12.98 7.38 -8.52
N THR A 337 13.01 6.07 -8.74
CA THR A 337 12.01 5.36 -9.55
C THR A 337 11.11 4.53 -8.65
N SER A 338 9.82 4.51 -8.99
CA SER A 338 8.80 3.81 -8.24
C SER A 338 7.63 3.41 -9.12
N PHE A 339 6.75 2.58 -8.61
CA PHE A 339 5.47 2.29 -9.25
C PHE A 339 4.38 1.96 -8.22
N TRP A 340 3.14 2.22 -8.59
CA TRP A 340 1.95 1.73 -7.91
C TRP A 340 1.46 0.46 -8.61
N CYS A 341 1.43 -0.72 -7.99
CA CYS A 341 2.07 -1.03 -6.71
C CYS A 341 2.67 -2.45 -6.76
N LEU A 342 3.52 -2.75 -5.82
CA LEU A 342 4.21 -4.04 -5.74
C LEU A 342 3.25 -5.22 -5.56
N ASN A 343 2.12 -5.01 -4.87
CA ASN A 343 1.07 -6.02 -4.74
C ASN A 343 0.53 -6.48 -6.10
N ARG A 344 0.51 -5.61 -7.13
CA ARG A 344 0.16 -5.98 -8.50
C ARG A 344 1.26 -6.80 -9.16
N ASP A 345 2.52 -6.35 -9.02
CA ASP A 345 3.68 -6.96 -9.68
C ASP A 345 4.04 -8.35 -9.10
N CYS A 346 3.68 -8.61 -7.83
CA CYS A 346 3.74 -9.93 -7.20
C CYS A 346 2.39 -10.65 -7.17
N GLN A 347 1.41 -10.21 -7.97
CA GLN A 347 0.10 -10.82 -8.18
C GLN A 347 -0.75 -11.01 -6.90
N GLN A 348 -0.49 -10.24 -5.83
CA GLN A 348 -1.23 -10.33 -4.58
C GLN A 348 -2.50 -9.46 -4.53
N TYR A 349 -2.81 -8.72 -5.61
CA TYR A 349 -4.10 -8.05 -5.84
C TYR A 349 -5.07 -8.87 -6.72
N GLY A 350 -4.71 -10.10 -7.08
CA GLY A 350 -5.38 -10.88 -8.10
C GLY A 350 -4.92 -10.52 -9.51
N ALA A 351 -5.59 -11.06 -10.52
CA ALA A 351 -5.22 -10.83 -11.90
C ALA A 351 -5.35 -9.35 -12.29
N ASN A 352 -4.30 -8.80 -12.88
CA ASN A 352 -4.29 -7.46 -13.46
C ASN A 352 -3.87 -7.54 -14.92
N LYS A 353 -4.65 -6.94 -15.83
CA LYS A 353 -4.29 -6.92 -17.25
C LYS A 353 -2.97 -6.16 -17.43
N GLY A 354 -2.10 -6.75 -18.25
CA GLY A 354 -0.78 -6.18 -18.54
C GLY A 354 0.32 -6.65 -17.59
N ILE A 355 -0.01 -7.44 -16.57
CA ILE A 355 0.95 -8.11 -15.69
C ILE A 355 0.71 -9.61 -15.84
N THR A 356 1.63 -10.29 -16.53
CA THR A 356 1.50 -11.71 -16.89
C THR A 356 2.40 -12.61 -16.06
N GLY A 357 3.49 -12.07 -15.52
CA GLY A 357 4.45 -12.78 -14.67
C GLY A 357 4.75 -12.04 -13.37
N MET A 358 5.47 -12.71 -12.50
CA MET A 358 5.91 -12.16 -11.22
C MET A 358 7.08 -11.20 -11.39
N TYR A 359 6.99 -10.03 -10.77
CA TYR A 359 8.09 -9.06 -10.69
C TYR A 359 8.58 -8.51 -12.04
N GLU A 360 7.72 -8.51 -13.07
CA GLU A 360 8.09 -8.05 -14.41
C GLU A 360 8.55 -6.59 -14.41
N HIS A 361 7.79 -5.72 -13.73
CA HIS A 361 8.13 -4.29 -13.61
C HIS A 361 9.27 -4.05 -12.63
N THR A 362 9.30 -4.80 -11.52
CA THR A 362 10.42 -4.79 -10.57
C THR A 362 11.74 -5.07 -11.27
N ASN A 363 11.78 -6.09 -12.16
CA ASN A 363 13.00 -6.46 -12.88
C ASN A 363 13.48 -5.37 -13.84
N VAL A 364 12.58 -4.54 -14.35
CA VAL A 364 12.95 -3.35 -15.14
C VAL A 364 13.50 -2.26 -14.22
N PHE A 365 12.72 -1.83 -13.22
CA PHE A 365 13.07 -0.65 -12.41
C PHE A 365 14.27 -0.85 -11.48
N LYS A 366 14.53 -2.06 -11.00
CA LYS A 366 15.72 -2.31 -10.17
C LYS A 366 17.04 -2.00 -10.89
N THR A 367 17.07 -2.01 -12.22
CA THR A 367 18.27 -1.64 -13.00
C THR A 367 18.66 -0.16 -12.83
N PHE A 368 17.76 0.69 -12.32
CA PHE A 368 18.03 2.08 -11.99
C PHE A 368 19.18 2.24 -10.98
N MET A 369 19.34 1.31 -10.06
CA MET A 369 20.40 1.36 -9.05
C MET A 369 21.74 0.74 -9.52
N GLY A 370 21.80 0.25 -10.76
CA GLY A 370 22.97 -0.42 -11.31
C GLY A 370 23.19 -1.84 -10.79
N ASP A 371 24.14 -2.56 -11.40
CA ASP A 371 24.38 -4.00 -11.16
C ASP A 371 24.79 -4.37 -9.71
N ASN A 372 25.18 -3.41 -8.91
CA ASN A 372 25.68 -3.65 -7.54
C ASN A 372 24.65 -3.40 -6.44
N ALA A 373 23.47 -2.90 -6.75
CA ALA A 373 22.54 -2.42 -5.73
C ALA A 373 21.54 -3.48 -5.26
N TYR A 374 21.25 -4.47 -6.09
CA TYR A 374 20.34 -5.57 -5.78
C TYR A 374 20.97 -6.90 -6.23
N THR A 375 22.01 -7.33 -5.54
CA THR A 375 22.34 -8.74 -5.59
C THR A 375 21.21 -9.46 -4.87
N ILE A 376 20.42 -10.25 -5.61
CA ILE A 376 19.58 -11.27 -4.95
C ILE A 376 20.52 -12.00 -4.01
N PRO A 377 20.27 -12.00 -2.69
CA PRO A 377 21.07 -12.83 -1.81
C PRO A 377 20.99 -14.23 -2.39
N PRO A 378 22.07 -14.97 -2.50
CA PRO A 378 21.95 -16.37 -2.88
C PRO A 378 20.85 -16.96 -2.01
N ALA A 379 19.89 -17.63 -2.63
CA ALA A 379 18.81 -18.28 -1.90
C ALA A 379 19.46 -19.07 -0.77
N GLY A 380 19.22 -18.65 0.49
CA GLY A 380 19.87 -19.28 1.64
C GLY A 380 20.87 -18.46 2.44
N SER A 381 21.07 -17.14 2.20
CA SER A 381 22.00 -16.36 3.05
C SER A 381 21.61 -16.26 4.54
N ASP A 382 20.42 -16.72 4.91
CA ASP A 382 19.94 -16.79 6.30
C ASP A 382 19.06 -18.01 6.60
N GLY A 383 18.99 -19.00 5.75
CA GLY A 383 18.10 -20.11 6.01
C GLY A 383 18.43 -21.36 5.20
N ASP A 384 18.09 -22.43 5.79
CA ASP A 384 18.12 -23.73 5.17
C ASP A 384 17.17 -23.74 3.96
N TYR A 385 17.62 -24.22 2.82
CA TYR A 385 16.78 -24.42 1.63
C TYR A 385 16.06 -25.77 1.75
N GLU A 386 14.76 -25.81 1.48
CA GLU A 386 14.00 -27.05 1.53
C GLU A 386 13.78 -27.58 0.11
N LEU A 387 14.22 -28.82 -0.14
CA LEU A 387 14.01 -29.54 -1.38
C LEU A 387 13.45 -30.94 -1.05
N ASP A 388 12.26 -31.25 -1.55
CA ASP A 388 11.58 -32.54 -1.35
C ASP A 388 11.44 -32.95 0.14
N GLY A 389 11.27 -31.96 1.04
CA GLY A 389 11.20 -32.18 2.49
C GLY A 389 12.56 -32.37 3.17
N GLU A 390 13.67 -32.16 2.46
CA GLU A 390 15.02 -32.16 3.00
C GLU A 390 15.55 -30.74 3.15
N VAL A 391 16.04 -30.41 4.35
CA VAL A 391 16.65 -29.10 4.64
C VAL A 391 18.10 -29.10 4.14
N ILE A 392 18.39 -28.32 3.11
CA ILE A 392 19.69 -28.17 2.46
C ILE A 392 20.38 -26.92 2.99
N LYS A 393 21.50 -27.12 3.68
CA LYS A 393 22.27 -26.02 4.29
C LYS A 393 23.26 -25.40 3.31
N GLU A 394 23.60 -24.15 3.57
CA GLU A 394 24.64 -23.47 2.81
C GLU A 394 26.00 -24.15 2.98
N TRP A 395 26.77 -24.26 1.88
CA TRP A 395 28.12 -24.78 1.90
C TRP A 395 29.05 -23.90 2.76
N LYS A 396 29.87 -24.55 3.61
CA LYS A 396 30.86 -23.86 4.42
C LYS A 396 32.24 -24.51 4.24
N LYS A 397 33.24 -23.69 3.89
CA LYS A 397 34.59 -24.13 3.56
C LYS A 397 35.25 -25.03 4.62
N GLY A 398 34.94 -24.86 5.91
CA GLY A 398 35.51 -25.65 7.01
C GLY A 398 34.72 -26.91 7.36
N THR A 399 33.58 -27.17 6.73
CA THR A 399 32.72 -28.31 7.02
C THR A 399 33.09 -29.50 6.14
N ALA A 400 33.13 -30.69 6.74
CA ALA A 400 33.31 -31.93 6.01
C ALA A 400 31.95 -32.44 5.53
N TYR A 401 31.85 -32.85 4.28
CA TYR A 401 30.67 -33.40 3.64
C TYR A 401 30.91 -34.80 3.16
N SER A 402 29.98 -35.70 3.38
CA SER A 402 30.02 -37.10 2.96
C SER A 402 29.39 -37.25 1.58
N GLN A 403 29.68 -38.34 0.89
CA GLN A 403 29.03 -38.69 -0.36
C GLN A 403 27.48 -38.66 -0.22
N GLY A 404 26.82 -37.89 -1.07
CA GLY A 404 25.38 -37.74 -1.06
C GLY A 404 24.88 -36.50 -0.31
N ASP A 405 25.71 -35.87 0.55
CA ASP A 405 25.34 -34.63 1.22
C ASP A 405 25.04 -33.54 0.20
N LYS A 406 23.92 -32.83 0.41
CA LYS A 406 23.52 -31.71 -0.44
C LYS A 406 23.84 -30.40 0.24
N VAL A 407 24.26 -29.42 -0.54
CA VAL A 407 24.58 -28.07 -0.08
C VAL A 407 24.05 -27.04 -1.06
N LEU A 408 23.70 -25.87 -0.56
CA LEU A 408 23.42 -24.69 -1.33
C LEU A 408 24.71 -23.87 -1.50
N TYR A 409 25.06 -23.55 -2.73
CA TYR A 409 26.19 -22.66 -3.01
C TYR A 409 25.96 -21.86 -4.29
N ASN A 410 26.06 -20.54 -4.20
CA ASN A 410 25.83 -19.59 -5.30
C ASN A 410 24.46 -19.80 -6.00
N GLY A 411 23.38 -19.97 -5.20
CA GLY A 411 22.04 -20.16 -5.73
C GLY A 411 21.80 -21.49 -6.43
N LYS A 412 22.69 -22.46 -6.27
CA LYS A 412 22.63 -23.80 -6.88
C LYS A 412 22.73 -24.88 -5.84
N ILE A 413 22.05 -25.99 -6.07
CA ILE A 413 22.13 -27.17 -5.22
C ILE A 413 23.18 -28.11 -5.79
N TRP A 414 24.11 -28.48 -4.93
CA TRP A 414 25.21 -29.36 -5.23
C TRP A 414 25.16 -30.58 -4.33
N GLN A 415 25.53 -31.73 -4.85
CA GLN A 415 25.65 -32.97 -4.11
C GLN A 415 27.11 -33.41 -4.06
N ALA A 416 27.60 -33.74 -2.89
CA ALA A 416 28.95 -34.30 -2.75
C ALA A 416 29.06 -35.66 -3.45
N SER A 417 29.99 -35.80 -4.38
CA SER A 417 30.26 -37.04 -5.14
C SER A 417 30.99 -38.07 -4.29
N TRP A 418 31.77 -37.60 -3.32
CA TRP A 418 32.51 -38.37 -2.29
C TRP A 418 32.78 -37.46 -1.08
N TRP A 419 33.44 -37.99 -0.06
CA TRP A 419 33.84 -37.18 1.10
C TRP A 419 34.72 -36.02 0.68
N THR A 420 34.37 -34.80 1.06
CA THR A 420 35.08 -33.56 0.69
C THR A 420 35.09 -32.57 1.86
N GLN A 421 36.18 -31.81 2.00
CA GLN A 421 36.31 -30.70 2.95
C GLN A 421 37.19 -29.61 2.36
N GLY A 422 36.64 -28.39 2.27
CA GLY A 422 37.39 -27.25 1.72
C GLY A 422 37.27 -27.08 0.20
N ASP A 423 36.79 -28.09 -0.52
CA ASP A 423 36.58 -28.03 -1.97
C ASP A 423 35.30 -27.22 -2.28
N THR A 424 35.40 -26.22 -3.13
CA THR A 424 34.32 -25.30 -3.47
C THR A 424 33.39 -25.93 -4.50
N PRO A 425 32.04 -25.94 -4.29
CA PRO A 425 31.11 -26.44 -5.31
C PRO A 425 31.24 -25.73 -6.65
N GLY A 426 31.29 -26.50 -7.74
CA GLY A 426 31.47 -25.98 -9.09
C GLY A 426 32.89 -25.64 -9.48
N VAL A 427 33.89 -25.95 -8.64
CA VAL A 427 35.30 -25.77 -8.94
C VAL A 427 35.98 -27.14 -8.95
N ALA A 428 36.65 -27.48 -10.05
CA ALA A 428 37.46 -28.69 -10.12
C ALA A 428 38.69 -28.54 -9.22
N THR A 429 39.10 -29.65 -8.63
CA THR A 429 40.37 -29.72 -7.83
C THR A 429 41.59 -29.67 -8.74
N ASP A 430 42.75 -29.44 -8.17
CA ASP A 430 44.03 -29.34 -8.90
C ASP A 430 44.34 -30.57 -9.76
N ASN A 431 43.76 -31.73 -9.45
CA ASN A 431 43.91 -32.96 -10.22
C ASN A 431 42.75 -33.16 -11.24
N GLY A 432 41.90 -32.17 -11.46
CA GLY A 432 40.78 -32.19 -12.42
C GLY A 432 39.55 -32.98 -11.96
N SER A 433 39.48 -33.40 -10.69
CA SER A 433 38.30 -34.07 -10.14
C SER A 433 37.23 -33.05 -9.73
N GLU A 434 35.96 -33.41 -9.85
CA GLU A 434 34.83 -32.59 -9.43
C GLU A 434 34.15 -33.20 -8.20
N PRO A 435 34.50 -32.73 -6.99
CA PRO A 435 33.92 -33.24 -5.73
C PRO A 435 32.40 -32.99 -5.62
N TRP A 436 31.90 -32.02 -6.37
CA TRP A 436 30.52 -31.58 -6.31
C TRP A 436 29.82 -31.76 -7.63
N LYS A 437 28.70 -32.48 -7.59
CA LYS A 437 27.78 -32.66 -8.73
C LYS A 437 26.70 -31.60 -8.64
N TYR A 438 26.52 -30.80 -9.68
CA TYR A 438 25.38 -29.91 -9.81
C TYR A 438 24.08 -30.71 -9.91
N LEU A 439 23.05 -30.35 -9.14
CA LEU A 439 21.73 -30.95 -9.20
C LEU A 439 20.74 -30.06 -9.93
N GLN A 440 20.56 -28.83 -9.42
CA GLN A 440 19.60 -27.85 -9.99
C GLN A 440 19.89 -26.46 -9.43
N ASP A 441 19.25 -25.46 -10.04
CA ASP A 441 19.19 -24.12 -9.44
C ASP A 441 18.26 -24.13 -8.23
N ALA A 442 18.60 -23.38 -7.20
CA ALA A 442 17.80 -23.27 -5.96
C ALA A 442 16.52 -22.44 -6.15
N THR A 443 16.33 -21.83 -7.32
CA THR A 443 15.07 -21.16 -7.70
C THR A 443 14.16 -22.20 -8.34
N GLY A 444 13.05 -22.53 -7.68
CA GLY A 444 12.01 -23.37 -8.26
C GLY A 444 11.41 -22.70 -9.49
N SER A 445 11.90 -23.05 -10.65
CA SER A 445 11.27 -22.81 -11.93
C SER A 445 11.60 -23.97 -12.83
N GLU A 446 10.71 -24.94 -12.87
CA GLU A 446 10.71 -25.89 -13.97
C GLU A 446 10.31 -25.14 -15.25
N ASN A 447 11.21 -25.12 -16.20
CA ASN A 447 10.93 -24.70 -17.56
C ASN A 447 10.09 -25.80 -18.22
N PRO A 448 8.86 -25.57 -18.67
CA PRO A 448 8.10 -26.60 -19.38
C PRO A 448 8.73 -26.83 -20.75
N THR A 449 9.19 -28.04 -20.95
CA THR A 449 9.55 -28.59 -22.24
C THR A 449 8.35 -28.47 -23.18
N GLU A 450 8.57 -27.95 -24.37
CA GLU A 450 7.60 -27.90 -25.46
C GLU A 450 6.90 -29.25 -25.67
N GLN A 451 5.58 -29.24 -25.58
CA GLN A 451 4.74 -30.34 -26.05
C GLN A 451 3.84 -29.87 -27.20
N PRO A 452 3.57 -30.75 -28.18
CA PRO A 452 3.08 -30.34 -29.48
C PRO A 452 1.63 -29.84 -29.42
N THR A 453 1.37 -28.86 -30.26
CA THR A 453 0.06 -28.28 -30.54
C THR A 453 -0.99 -29.35 -30.87
N GLU A 454 -1.93 -29.57 -30.00
CA GLU A 454 -3.21 -30.17 -30.32
C GLU A 454 -4.29 -29.12 -30.52
N LYS A 455 -5.00 -29.30 -31.58
CA LYS A 455 -6.03 -28.45 -32.16
C LYS A 455 -7.19 -28.29 -31.19
N THR A 456 -7.42 -27.12 -30.65
CA THR A 456 -8.59 -26.79 -29.82
C THR A 456 -9.84 -26.87 -30.69
N THR A 457 -10.65 -27.88 -30.45
CA THR A 457 -12.08 -27.88 -30.74
C THR A 457 -12.80 -27.14 -29.59
N GLU A 458 -13.58 -26.17 -29.99
CA GLU A 458 -14.49 -25.41 -29.16
C GLU A 458 -15.38 -26.37 -28.33
N PRO A 459 -15.50 -26.26 -27.00
CA PRO A 459 -16.39 -27.13 -26.24
C PRO A 459 -17.84 -26.71 -26.46
N GLU A 460 -18.57 -27.62 -27.02
CA GLU A 460 -20.03 -27.60 -27.08
C GLU A 460 -20.63 -27.41 -25.67
N ILE A 461 -21.50 -26.43 -25.49
CA ILE A 461 -22.21 -26.16 -24.22
C ILE A 461 -23.12 -27.36 -23.96
N THR A 462 -22.66 -28.34 -23.21
CA THR A 462 -23.50 -29.40 -22.66
C THR A 462 -24.37 -28.83 -21.54
N GLN A 463 -25.67 -29.12 -21.62
CA GLN A 463 -26.63 -28.81 -20.57
C GLN A 463 -26.15 -29.46 -19.23
N PRO A 464 -26.33 -28.75 -18.08
CA PRO A 464 -25.87 -29.25 -16.80
C PRO A 464 -26.55 -30.58 -16.46
N GLU A 465 -25.74 -31.57 -16.11
CA GLU A 465 -26.22 -32.78 -15.43
C GLU A 465 -27.08 -32.39 -14.23
N LYS A 466 -28.17 -33.10 -14.00
CA LYS A 466 -29.10 -32.84 -12.93
C LYS A 466 -28.42 -33.15 -11.60
N THR A 467 -27.79 -32.17 -10.99
CA THR A 467 -27.20 -32.30 -9.65
C THR A 467 -28.25 -31.98 -8.59
N ASP A 468 -28.23 -32.69 -7.44
CA ASP A 468 -29.08 -32.38 -6.30
C ASP A 468 -28.60 -31.20 -5.46
N VAL A 469 -27.58 -30.45 -5.95
CA VAL A 469 -27.05 -29.27 -5.29
C VAL A 469 -27.94 -28.07 -5.58
N LYS A 470 -28.47 -27.46 -4.53
CA LYS A 470 -29.25 -26.24 -4.61
C LYS A 470 -28.53 -25.07 -3.95
N LEU A 471 -28.54 -23.93 -4.57
CA LEU A 471 -27.90 -22.70 -4.11
C LEU A 471 -28.92 -21.57 -4.05
N GLU A 472 -29.00 -20.88 -2.92
CA GLU A 472 -29.96 -19.80 -2.71
C GLU A 472 -29.32 -18.59 -2.04
N ILE A 473 -29.68 -17.39 -2.48
CA ILE A 473 -29.38 -16.14 -1.79
C ILE A 473 -30.52 -15.84 -0.83
N ASN A 474 -30.21 -15.89 0.46
CA ASN A 474 -31.17 -15.82 1.55
C ASN A 474 -31.46 -14.39 2.02
N GLY A 475 -30.49 -13.46 1.84
CA GLY A 475 -30.70 -12.11 2.29
C GLY A 475 -29.49 -11.18 2.17
N TYR A 476 -29.73 -9.96 2.63
CA TYR A 476 -28.75 -8.86 2.57
C TYR A 476 -28.72 -8.12 3.89
N GLN A 477 -27.54 -7.66 4.27
CA GLN A 477 -27.33 -6.81 5.45
C GLN A 477 -26.42 -5.64 5.08
N ILE A 478 -26.54 -4.52 5.80
CA ILE A 478 -25.59 -3.42 5.73
C ILE A 478 -24.80 -3.38 7.02
N SER A 479 -23.48 -3.44 6.90
CA SER A 479 -22.57 -3.26 8.03
C SER A 479 -22.21 -1.80 8.17
N THR A 480 -22.54 -1.21 9.30
CA THR A 480 -22.21 0.19 9.62
C THR A 480 -20.79 0.33 10.17
N THR A 481 -20.23 -0.75 10.70
CA THR A 481 -18.86 -0.78 11.25
C THR A 481 -17.80 -1.05 10.20
N LYS A 482 -18.11 -1.92 9.22
CA LYS A 482 -17.19 -2.22 8.09
C LYS A 482 -17.54 -1.43 6.83
N GLU A 483 -18.52 -0.55 6.91
CA GLU A 483 -18.97 0.30 5.80
C GLU A 483 -19.15 -0.48 4.51
N GLY A 484 -19.92 -1.57 4.59
CA GLY A 484 -20.15 -2.48 3.49
C GLY A 484 -21.53 -3.10 3.51
N TYR A 485 -21.85 -3.83 2.48
CA TYR A 485 -23.04 -4.69 2.45
C TYR A 485 -22.63 -6.16 2.49
N ARG A 486 -23.51 -6.99 3.04
CA ARG A 486 -23.29 -8.43 3.18
C ARG A 486 -24.37 -9.17 2.41
N VAL A 487 -23.96 -10.14 1.62
CA VAL A 487 -24.84 -11.10 0.97
C VAL A 487 -24.77 -12.41 1.73
N ILE A 488 -25.94 -12.97 2.07
CA ILE A 488 -26.08 -14.23 2.79
C ILE A 488 -26.63 -15.25 1.82
N TYR A 489 -25.95 -16.38 1.67
CA TYR A 489 -26.35 -17.48 0.80
C TYR A 489 -26.14 -18.83 1.47
N SER A 490 -26.89 -19.82 1.00
CA SER A 490 -26.80 -21.19 1.47
C SER A 490 -26.78 -22.18 0.31
N PHE A 491 -26.39 -23.42 0.59
CA PHE A 491 -26.51 -24.52 -0.34
C PHE A 491 -27.04 -25.80 0.35
N GLU A 492 -27.71 -26.65 -0.41
CA GLU A 492 -28.08 -28.00 -0.06
C GLU A 492 -27.27 -28.96 -0.93
N ASP A 493 -26.68 -29.99 -0.34
CA ASP A 493 -25.84 -30.99 -1.00
C ASP A 493 -26.10 -32.36 -0.35
N SER A 494 -27.12 -33.04 -0.84
CA SER A 494 -27.55 -34.33 -0.31
C SER A 494 -26.54 -35.46 -0.53
N ASN A 495 -25.70 -35.34 -1.55
CA ASN A 495 -24.76 -36.37 -1.98
C ASN A 495 -23.30 -36.07 -1.60
N SER A 496 -23.05 -34.97 -0.88
CA SER A 496 -21.69 -34.50 -0.53
C SER A 496 -20.75 -34.33 -1.74
N GLU A 497 -21.29 -33.78 -2.82
CA GLU A 497 -20.58 -33.56 -4.09
C GLU A 497 -19.82 -32.23 -4.12
N VAL A 498 -20.17 -31.28 -3.23
CA VAL A 498 -19.58 -29.95 -3.19
C VAL A 498 -18.18 -29.99 -2.59
N GLU A 499 -17.23 -29.42 -3.32
CA GLU A 499 -15.86 -29.16 -2.88
C GLU A 499 -15.76 -27.78 -2.21
N THR A 500 -16.22 -26.72 -2.89
CA THR A 500 -16.22 -25.36 -2.37
C THR A 500 -17.47 -24.61 -2.83
N VAL A 501 -17.82 -23.55 -2.09
CA VAL A 501 -18.90 -22.64 -2.45
C VAL A 501 -18.39 -21.20 -2.49
N GLY A 502 -19.10 -20.33 -3.18
CA GLY A 502 -18.72 -18.94 -3.27
C GLY A 502 -19.82 -18.05 -3.84
N LEU A 503 -19.48 -16.80 -4.04
CA LEU A 503 -20.35 -15.77 -4.57
C LEU A 503 -19.68 -15.08 -5.77
N ILE A 504 -20.44 -14.91 -6.84
CA ILE A 504 -20.11 -14.09 -7.98
C ILE A 504 -20.86 -12.78 -7.82
N TYR A 505 -20.19 -11.66 -8.02
CA TYR A 505 -20.87 -10.38 -8.13
C TYR A 505 -20.38 -9.59 -9.33
N GLY A 506 -21.24 -8.71 -9.84
CA GLY A 506 -20.90 -7.83 -10.94
C GLY A 506 -21.73 -6.54 -10.91
N LEU A 507 -21.10 -5.44 -11.29
CA LEU A 507 -21.74 -4.14 -11.33
C LEU A 507 -22.29 -3.87 -12.74
N SER A 508 -23.63 -3.78 -12.87
CA SER A 508 -24.31 -3.49 -14.14
C SER A 508 -23.96 -4.47 -15.28
N VAL A 509 -23.87 -5.75 -14.95
CA VAL A 509 -23.53 -6.83 -15.90
C VAL A 509 -24.77 -7.62 -16.33
N ASN A 510 -24.68 -8.39 -17.43
CA ASN A 510 -25.72 -9.30 -17.87
C ASN A 510 -25.71 -10.60 -17.05
N ASP A 511 -26.85 -11.25 -16.95
CA ASP A 511 -27.00 -12.51 -16.19
C ASP A 511 -26.14 -13.65 -16.77
N SER A 512 -25.91 -13.64 -18.10
CA SER A 512 -25.03 -14.58 -18.79
C SER A 512 -23.56 -14.46 -18.39
N ASP A 513 -23.14 -13.29 -17.96
CA ASP A 513 -21.74 -13.02 -17.56
C ASP A 513 -21.44 -13.49 -16.13
N MET A 514 -22.49 -13.83 -15.35
CA MET A 514 -22.36 -14.20 -13.94
C MET A 514 -21.96 -15.67 -13.77
N VAL A 515 -20.78 -16.02 -14.28
CA VAL A 515 -20.17 -17.36 -14.24
C VAL A 515 -18.72 -17.26 -13.81
N ILE A 516 -18.14 -18.36 -13.33
CA ILE A 516 -16.71 -18.49 -13.08
C ILE A 516 -15.97 -18.35 -14.42
N GLU A 517 -14.82 -17.70 -14.40
CA GLU A 517 -14.02 -17.41 -15.60
C GLU A 517 -14.75 -16.55 -16.64
N SER A 518 -15.65 -15.71 -16.17
CA SER A 518 -16.30 -14.72 -17.05
C SER A 518 -15.26 -13.83 -17.74
N SER A 519 -15.42 -13.65 -19.05
CA SER A 519 -14.60 -12.69 -19.82
C SER A 519 -14.94 -11.22 -19.51
N ASN A 520 -16.04 -10.97 -18.77
CA ASN A 520 -16.44 -9.63 -18.36
C ASN A 520 -15.67 -9.21 -17.09
N SER A 521 -14.77 -8.24 -17.23
CA SER A 521 -13.94 -7.73 -16.14
C SER A 521 -14.69 -7.07 -14.98
N ALA A 522 -15.97 -6.76 -15.17
CA ALA A 522 -16.84 -6.25 -14.10
C ALA A 522 -17.42 -7.38 -13.21
N VAL A 523 -17.10 -8.64 -13.51
CA VAL A 523 -17.52 -9.82 -12.73
C VAL A 523 -16.38 -10.28 -11.86
N VAL A 524 -16.64 -10.44 -10.57
CA VAL A 524 -15.67 -10.86 -9.57
C VAL A 524 -16.19 -12.08 -8.82
N ASN A 525 -15.32 -13.05 -8.58
CA ASN A 525 -15.63 -14.30 -7.91
C ASN A 525 -14.97 -14.34 -6.54
N TYR A 526 -15.72 -14.76 -5.54
CA TYR A 526 -15.22 -15.00 -4.18
C TYR A 526 -15.52 -16.43 -3.75
N GLN A 527 -14.49 -17.14 -3.36
CA GLN A 527 -14.62 -18.46 -2.75
C GLN A 527 -14.87 -18.30 -1.25
N ALA A 528 -15.80 -19.04 -0.70
CA ALA A 528 -15.99 -19.08 0.74
C ALA A 528 -14.82 -19.82 1.40
N SER A 529 -14.28 -19.20 2.45
CA SER A 529 -13.41 -19.85 3.41
C SER A 529 -14.23 -20.27 4.64
N ASP A 530 -13.66 -21.08 5.53
CA ASP A 530 -14.30 -21.45 6.80
C ASP A 530 -14.70 -20.23 7.64
N ALA A 531 -13.97 -19.13 7.51
CA ALA A 531 -14.29 -17.84 8.16
C ALA A 531 -15.56 -17.17 7.60
N GLY A 532 -16.04 -17.57 6.41
CA GLY A 532 -17.27 -17.06 5.80
C GLY A 532 -18.54 -17.80 6.28
N ARG A 533 -18.40 -18.88 7.03
CA ARG A 533 -19.55 -19.64 7.54
C ARG A 533 -20.26 -18.87 8.64
N MET A 534 -21.58 -18.79 8.56
CA MET A 534 -22.39 -18.13 9.58
C MET A 534 -22.49 -18.99 10.84
N ASP A 535 -22.29 -18.36 11.98
CA ASP A 535 -22.56 -18.92 13.29
C ASP A 535 -23.95 -18.50 13.83
N ASN A 536 -24.24 -18.87 15.08
CA ASN A 536 -25.52 -18.62 15.75
C ASN A 536 -25.87 -17.13 15.93
N ASN A 537 -25.00 -16.20 15.57
CA ASN A 537 -25.16 -14.76 15.87
C ASN A 537 -25.82 -13.98 14.74
N TYR A 538 -26.19 -14.62 13.63
CA TYR A 538 -26.70 -13.94 12.43
C TYR A 538 -28.20 -14.07 12.18
N GLY A 539 -28.99 -14.32 13.23
CA GLY A 539 -30.46 -14.27 13.17
C GLY A 539 -31.12 -15.50 12.56
N SER A 540 -32.22 -15.30 11.82
CA SER A 540 -33.12 -16.36 11.34
C SER A 540 -32.70 -17.09 10.06
N TYR A 541 -31.45 -16.95 9.63
CA TYR A 541 -30.93 -17.64 8.43
C TYR A 541 -30.61 -19.11 8.74
N PRO A 542 -30.72 -20.00 7.73
CA PRO A 542 -30.36 -21.40 7.92
C PRO A 542 -28.96 -21.56 8.48
N MET A 543 -28.86 -22.36 9.54
CA MET A 543 -27.60 -22.59 10.24
C MET A 543 -26.80 -23.72 9.58
N GLY A 544 -25.50 -23.69 9.72
CA GLY A 544 -24.62 -24.78 9.34
C GLY A 544 -24.15 -24.81 7.88
N GLN A 545 -25.00 -24.43 6.93
CA GLN A 545 -24.69 -24.37 5.51
C GLN A 545 -24.88 -22.95 4.92
N SER A 546 -25.03 -21.95 5.79
CA SER A 546 -25.17 -20.56 5.36
C SER A 546 -23.84 -19.85 5.45
N TYR A 547 -23.55 -19.01 4.46
CA TYR A 547 -22.33 -18.24 4.31
C TYR A 547 -22.68 -16.76 4.18
N ALA A 548 -21.78 -15.90 4.62
CA ALA A 548 -21.93 -14.48 4.46
C ALA A 548 -20.65 -13.89 3.88
N MET A 549 -20.79 -13.05 2.85
CA MET A 549 -19.70 -12.26 2.31
C MET A 549 -20.00 -10.78 2.49
N THR A 550 -19.05 -10.05 3.05
CA THR A 550 -19.13 -8.59 3.19
C THR A 550 -18.28 -7.93 2.12
N MET A 551 -18.88 -7.03 1.38
CA MET A 551 -18.21 -6.19 0.38
C MET A 551 -18.22 -4.74 0.84
N THR A 552 -17.10 -4.05 0.75
CA THR A 552 -16.98 -2.64 1.14
C THR A 552 -17.66 -1.71 0.14
N PHE A 553 -18.14 -0.56 0.61
CA PHE A 553 -18.79 0.43 -0.24
C PHE A 553 -17.78 1.29 -1.01
N ILE A 554 -18.17 1.65 -2.24
CA ILE A 554 -17.71 2.87 -2.87
C ILE A 554 -18.71 3.95 -2.48
N LYS A 555 -18.33 4.90 -1.62
CA LYS A 555 -19.23 5.89 -1.02
C LYS A 555 -19.63 6.98 -2.01
N ASN A 556 -20.54 6.66 -2.93
CA ASN A 556 -21.15 7.67 -3.80
C ASN A 556 -22.58 7.31 -4.22
N ALA A 557 -23.34 8.33 -4.57
CA ALA A 557 -24.74 8.20 -4.97
C ALA A 557 -24.94 7.28 -6.18
N SER A 558 -24.02 7.32 -7.14
CA SER A 558 -24.10 6.50 -8.36
C SER A 558 -23.94 5.02 -8.01
N PHE A 559 -22.94 4.66 -7.21
CA PHE A 559 -22.72 3.27 -6.77
C PHE A 559 -23.92 2.74 -5.98
N TYR A 560 -24.41 3.51 -5.00
CA TYR A 560 -25.54 3.09 -4.17
C TYR A 560 -26.83 2.85 -4.97
N ASN A 561 -26.99 3.54 -6.09
CA ASN A 561 -28.16 3.39 -6.98
C ASN A 561 -27.91 2.46 -8.18
N SER A 562 -26.72 1.91 -8.32
CA SER A 562 -26.38 0.96 -9.39
C SER A 562 -26.93 -0.44 -9.11
N ASN A 563 -27.29 -1.17 -10.16
CA ASN A 563 -27.64 -2.58 -10.05
C ASN A 563 -26.38 -3.43 -9.81
N ILE A 564 -26.36 -4.13 -8.69
CA ILE A 564 -25.35 -5.13 -8.37
C ILE A 564 -25.99 -6.49 -8.62
N SER A 565 -25.42 -7.26 -9.54
CA SER A 565 -25.80 -8.65 -9.77
C SER A 565 -25.01 -9.53 -8.82
N VAL A 566 -25.68 -10.48 -8.15
CA VAL A 566 -25.06 -11.47 -7.26
C VAL A 566 -25.56 -12.86 -7.60
N ARG A 567 -24.66 -13.86 -7.55
CA ARG A 567 -24.98 -15.25 -7.84
C ARG A 567 -24.15 -16.18 -6.97
N ALA A 568 -24.78 -17.10 -6.24
CA ALA A 568 -24.07 -18.14 -5.53
C ALA A 568 -23.60 -19.24 -6.50
N TYR A 569 -22.43 -19.85 -6.23
CA TYR A 569 -21.93 -20.98 -6.98
C TYR A 569 -21.36 -22.07 -6.05
N ALA A 570 -21.30 -23.29 -6.55
CA ALA A 570 -20.55 -24.38 -5.95
C ALA A 570 -19.63 -25.01 -6.99
N LYS A 571 -18.41 -25.33 -6.58
CA LYS A 571 -17.51 -26.21 -7.32
C LYS A 571 -17.68 -27.61 -6.81
N LEU A 572 -17.93 -28.55 -7.69
CA LEU A 572 -18.07 -29.95 -7.38
C LEU A 572 -16.72 -30.66 -7.38
N LYS A 573 -16.61 -31.77 -6.67
CA LYS A 573 -15.42 -32.64 -6.61
C LYS A 573 -14.98 -33.17 -7.98
N ASN A 574 -15.89 -33.23 -8.96
CA ASN A 574 -15.60 -33.59 -10.35
C ASN A 574 -15.03 -32.41 -11.19
N GLY A 575 -14.88 -31.22 -10.60
CA GLY A 575 -14.38 -30.02 -11.25
C GLY A 575 -15.47 -29.13 -11.87
N ASN A 576 -16.71 -29.60 -12.01
CA ASN A 576 -17.80 -28.83 -12.60
C ASN A 576 -18.35 -27.76 -11.63
N TYR A 577 -18.99 -26.74 -12.18
CA TYR A 577 -19.64 -25.68 -11.40
C TYR A 577 -21.15 -25.76 -11.49
N VAL A 578 -21.80 -25.53 -10.36
CA VAL A 578 -23.26 -25.37 -10.25
C VAL A 578 -23.55 -23.95 -9.79
N TYR A 579 -24.59 -23.35 -10.35
CA TYR A 579 -24.92 -21.95 -10.12
C TYR A 579 -26.34 -21.79 -9.60
N GLY A 580 -26.54 -20.94 -8.61
CA GLY A 580 -27.83 -20.46 -8.19
C GLY A 580 -28.41 -19.41 -9.19
N ASN A 581 -29.56 -18.88 -8.84
CA ASN A 581 -30.18 -17.80 -9.63
C ASN A 581 -29.43 -16.48 -9.42
N VAL A 582 -29.33 -15.67 -10.49
CA VAL A 582 -28.82 -14.30 -10.38
C VAL A 582 -29.86 -13.45 -9.65
N LYS A 583 -29.42 -12.67 -8.67
CA LYS A 583 -30.21 -11.64 -8.00
C LYS A 583 -29.62 -10.28 -8.31
N LYS A 584 -30.49 -9.31 -8.57
CA LYS A 584 -30.09 -7.90 -8.76
C LYS A 584 -30.53 -7.10 -7.55
N ILE A 585 -29.61 -6.36 -6.99
CA ILE A 585 -29.80 -5.54 -5.79
C ILE A 585 -29.27 -4.13 -6.01
N LYS A 586 -29.76 -3.19 -5.23
CA LYS A 586 -29.17 -1.86 -5.06
C LYS A 586 -28.92 -1.62 -3.58
N ILE A 587 -27.80 -1.02 -3.26
CA ILE A 587 -27.49 -0.66 -1.86
C ILE A 587 -28.56 0.30 -1.33
N TYR A 588 -29.02 1.24 -2.17
CA TYR A 588 -30.10 2.17 -1.82
C TYR A 588 -31.37 1.43 -1.41
N ASP A 589 -31.82 0.45 -2.19
CA ASP A 589 -33.07 -0.28 -1.92
C ASP A 589 -32.96 -1.12 -0.63
N ILE A 590 -31.79 -1.72 -0.38
CA ILE A 590 -31.52 -2.43 0.88
C ILE A 590 -31.57 -1.46 2.06
N ALA A 591 -30.90 -0.31 1.94
CA ALA A 591 -30.84 0.71 2.99
C ALA A 591 -32.24 1.28 3.27
N ASP A 592 -33.02 1.56 2.24
CA ASP A 592 -34.39 2.05 2.36
C ASP A 592 -35.27 1.04 3.09
N TYR A 593 -35.25 -0.22 2.66
CA TYR A 593 -36.00 -1.29 3.32
C TYR A 593 -35.64 -1.44 4.80
N LEU A 594 -34.33 -1.49 5.11
CA LEU A 594 -33.86 -1.61 6.50
C LEU A 594 -34.26 -0.38 7.34
N TYR A 595 -34.19 0.81 6.74
CA TYR A 595 -34.54 2.06 7.41
C TYR A 595 -36.04 2.17 7.66
N GLN A 596 -36.88 1.94 6.65
CA GLN A 596 -38.34 2.05 6.75
C GLN A 596 -38.94 1.07 7.76
N ASN A 597 -38.33 -0.11 7.89
CA ASN A 597 -38.82 -1.19 8.75
C ASN A 597 -38.11 -1.24 10.11
N ALA A 598 -37.29 -0.27 10.46
CA ALA A 598 -36.53 -0.19 11.71
C ALA A 598 -35.70 -1.46 12.03
N LEU A 599 -35.07 -2.05 10.99
CA LEU A 599 -34.39 -3.35 11.10
C LEU A 599 -32.91 -3.28 11.48
N MET A 600 -32.39 -2.10 11.79
CA MET A 600 -31.03 -1.98 12.35
C MET A 600 -31.03 -2.24 13.85
N SER A 601 -29.97 -2.83 14.37
CA SER A 601 -29.86 -3.24 15.77
C SER A 601 -29.89 -2.10 16.79
N ASN A 602 -29.70 -0.86 16.35
CA ASN A 602 -29.69 0.31 17.22
C ASN A 602 -29.93 1.62 16.44
N ASN A 603 -30.14 2.70 17.18
CA ASN A 603 -30.35 4.02 16.60
C ASN A 603 -29.15 4.53 15.76
N ALA A 604 -27.92 4.21 16.16
CA ALA A 604 -26.74 4.61 15.41
C ALA A 604 -26.74 3.98 13.99
N GLY A 605 -27.15 2.73 13.87
CA GLY A 605 -27.32 2.08 12.57
C GLY A 605 -28.36 2.77 11.68
N HIS A 606 -29.48 3.21 12.24
CA HIS A 606 -30.49 3.95 11.48
C HIS A 606 -29.98 5.32 11.03
N ILE A 607 -29.31 6.04 11.91
CA ILE A 607 -28.67 7.32 11.58
C ILE A 607 -27.65 7.12 10.45
N TYR A 608 -26.86 6.05 10.52
CA TYR A 608 -25.88 5.72 9.48
C TYR A 608 -26.56 5.52 8.11
N LEU A 609 -27.62 4.71 8.03
CA LEU A 609 -28.35 4.49 6.77
C LEU A 609 -28.87 5.79 6.18
N TYR A 610 -29.45 6.64 7.01
CA TYR A 610 -29.99 7.92 6.59
C TYR A 610 -28.91 8.86 6.07
N ASP A 611 -27.87 9.12 6.87
CA ASP A 611 -26.85 10.14 6.59
C ASP A 611 -25.86 9.70 5.51
N ASN A 612 -25.51 8.41 5.45
CA ASN A 612 -24.44 7.91 4.58
C ASN A 612 -24.93 7.22 3.30
N ILE A 613 -26.22 6.89 3.19
CA ILE A 613 -26.75 6.22 2.00
C ILE A 613 -27.97 6.94 1.44
N LEU A 614 -29.06 7.01 2.22
CA LEU A 614 -30.36 7.45 1.71
C LEU A 614 -30.36 8.91 1.30
N LYS A 615 -29.85 9.79 2.14
CA LYS A 615 -29.75 11.22 1.88
C LYS A 615 -28.74 11.56 0.78
N ILE A 616 -27.68 10.76 0.63
CA ILE A 616 -26.67 10.94 -0.42
C ILE A 616 -27.29 10.67 -1.80
N VAL A 617 -28.11 9.62 -1.93
CA VAL A 617 -28.78 9.27 -3.19
C VAL A 617 -29.98 10.18 -3.46
N ASN A 618 -30.76 10.50 -2.42
CA ASN A 618 -31.93 11.35 -2.52
C ASN A 618 -31.89 12.46 -1.46
N GLY A 619 -31.38 13.62 -1.81
CA GLY A 619 -31.22 14.77 -0.90
C GLY A 619 -32.52 15.23 -0.22
N SER A 620 -33.68 14.85 -0.76
CA SER A 620 -34.99 15.13 -0.18
C SER A 620 -35.58 13.96 0.63
N TYR A 621 -34.79 12.89 0.89
CA TYR A 621 -35.25 11.76 1.67
C TYR A 621 -35.68 12.20 3.08
N LYS A 622 -36.87 11.77 3.49
CA LYS A 622 -37.44 12.21 4.77
C LYS A 622 -36.86 11.41 5.92
N LYS A 623 -36.35 12.13 6.91
CA LYS A 623 -35.93 11.53 8.16
C LYS A 623 -37.16 11.03 8.93
N ILE A 624 -37.06 9.80 9.45
CA ILE A 624 -38.07 9.19 10.34
C ILE A 624 -37.50 9.20 11.76
N ASP A 625 -38.26 9.74 12.70
CA ASP A 625 -37.92 9.68 14.13
C ASP A 625 -38.48 8.39 14.71
N PHE A 626 -37.59 7.40 14.92
CA PHE A 626 -37.98 6.12 15.49
C PHE A 626 -37.95 6.16 17.02
N ASP A 627 -38.99 5.66 17.65
CA ASP A 627 -38.98 5.41 19.11
C ASP A 627 -38.43 4.01 19.40
N PHE A 628 -37.11 3.90 19.46
CA PHE A 628 -36.42 2.62 19.71
C PHE A 628 -36.68 2.00 21.09
N LYS A 629 -37.32 2.73 22.02
CA LYS A 629 -37.69 2.16 23.32
C LYS A 629 -38.85 1.17 23.22
N ASN A 630 -39.65 1.29 22.15
CA ASN A 630 -40.86 0.49 21.95
C ASN A 630 -40.76 -0.47 20.73
N ILE A 631 -39.65 -0.47 20.01
CA ILE A 631 -39.44 -1.39 18.86
C ILE A 631 -38.96 -2.73 19.38
N ILE A 632 -39.79 -3.74 19.27
CA ILE A 632 -39.39 -5.14 19.50
C ILE A 632 -38.77 -5.63 18.21
N ILE A 633 -37.43 -5.68 18.15
CA ILE A 633 -36.71 -6.29 17.03
C ILE A 633 -36.94 -7.79 17.11
N LYS A 634 -37.75 -8.35 16.23
CA LYS A 634 -37.81 -9.80 16.01
C LYS A 634 -36.59 -10.18 15.16
N TYR A 635 -35.63 -10.82 15.78
CA TYR A 635 -34.46 -11.44 15.12
C TYR A 635 -34.89 -12.64 14.28
#